data_0b126a149c0ea8a59ff9decfd637b35f
#
_entry.id   0b126a149c0ea8a59ff9decfd637b35f
#
_cell.length_a   1.000
_cell.length_b   1.000
_cell.length_c   1.000
_cell.angle_alpha   90.00
_cell.angle_beta   90.00
_cell.angle_gamma   90.00
#
_symmetry.space_group_name_H-M   'P 1'
#
loop_
_entity.id
_entity.type
_entity.pdbx_description
1 polymer ?
#
loop_
_entity_poly.entity_id
_entity_poly.type
_entity_poly.pdbx_seq_one_letter_code
_entity_poly.pdbx_strand_id
1 'polypeptide(L)'
;MSEIERIGVTRRWSDVVIHGGTAYFVEVADDPQQDVAGQVAQILAQIDARLALFGSDRKDLLQVLIYLADLTDGPALNELWDNWVPEGHAPARACVQAALSPGYRVEMVITAAARRSGG
;
A
#
# COMPACT_ATOMS: atom_id res chain seq x y z
N MET A 1 2.68 -10.18 25.65
CA MET A 1 2.95 -8.79 25.27
C MET A 1 3.60 -8.74 23.89
N SER A 2 3.09 -7.91 23.03
CA SER A 2 3.61 -7.84 21.66
C SER A 2 4.69 -6.78 21.57
N GLU A 3 5.83 -7.15 20.99
CA GLU A 3 6.86 -6.19 20.65
C GLU A 3 6.52 -5.54 19.31
N ILE A 4 7.05 -4.35 19.09
CA ILE A 4 6.94 -3.67 17.80
C ILE A 4 8.09 -4.13 16.93
N GLU A 5 7.76 -4.77 15.82
CA GLU A 5 8.74 -5.20 14.82
C GLU A 5 8.82 -4.16 13.71
N ARG A 6 10.03 -3.79 13.31
CA ARG A 6 10.25 -2.83 12.23
C ARG A 6 11.18 -3.42 11.19
N ILE A 7 10.80 -3.30 9.93
CA ILE A 7 11.56 -3.81 8.79
C ILE A 7 11.99 -2.62 7.94
N GLY A 8 13.25 -2.59 7.51
CA GLY A 8 13.75 -1.53 6.64
C GLY A 8 13.79 -0.16 7.31
N VAL A 9 14.29 -0.12 8.55
CA VAL A 9 14.32 1.11 9.33
C VAL A 9 15.30 2.12 8.71
N THR A 10 14.82 3.33 8.49
CA THR A 10 15.64 4.48 8.14
C THR A 10 15.55 5.52 9.26
N ARG A 11 16.18 6.67 9.07
CA ARG A 11 16.08 7.76 10.04
C ARG A 11 14.64 8.30 10.15
N ARG A 12 13.87 8.24 9.06
CA ARG A 12 12.57 8.92 8.97
C ARG A 12 11.39 7.97 8.95
N TRP A 13 11.58 6.71 8.54
CA TRP A 13 10.49 5.75 8.44
C TRP A 13 11.00 4.32 8.56
N SER A 14 10.08 3.40 8.70
CA SER A 14 10.32 1.96 8.46
C SER A 14 9.54 1.53 7.23
N ASP A 15 10.05 0.59 6.47
CA ASP A 15 9.33 0.06 5.33
C ASP A 15 8.05 -0.65 5.76
N VAL A 16 8.11 -1.39 6.88
CA VAL A 16 6.96 -2.06 7.47
C VAL A 16 7.07 -2.01 8.98
N VAL A 17 5.94 -1.78 9.66
CA VAL A 17 5.85 -1.89 11.12
C VAL A 17 4.77 -2.92 11.43
N ILE A 18 5.10 -3.89 12.31
CA ILE A 18 4.17 -4.94 12.73
C ILE A 18 4.01 -4.87 14.24
N HIS A 19 2.76 -4.88 14.69
CA HIS A 19 2.43 -4.88 16.12
C HIS A 19 1.09 -5.55 16.34
N GLY A 20 1.05 -6.52 17.24
CA GLY A 20 -0.21 -7.15 17.63
C GLY A 20 -0.96 -7.84 16.49
N GLY A 21 -0.24 -8.41 15.52
CA GLY A 21 -0.86 -9.08 14.39
C GLY A 21 -1.34 -8.12 13.29
N THR A 22 -0.92 -6.86 13.35
CA THR A 22 -1.29 -5.86 12.34
C THR A 22 -0.02 -5.26 11.75
N ALA A 23 0.02 -5.14 10.43
CA ALA A 23 1.13 -4.54 9.69
C ALA A 23 0.71 -3.21 9.09
N TYR A 24 1.63 -2.26 9.10
CA TYR A 24 1.44 -0.89 8.61
C TYR A 24 2.58 -0.56 7.65
N PHE A 25 2.25 -0.11 6.46
CA PHE A 25 3.27 0.33 5.51
C PHE A 25 2.71 1.33 4.50
N VAL A 26 3.60 2.03 3.83
CA VAL A 26 3.28 3.07 2.85
C VAL A 26 4.02 2.75 1.56
N GLU A 27 3.36 2.89 0.42
CA GLU A 27 3.98 2.64 -0.88
C GLU A 27 3.81 3.83 -1.81
N VAL A 28 4.90 4.17 -2.47
CA VAL A 28 4.92 5.01 -3.66
C VAL A 28 5.65 4.23 -4.75
N ALA A 29 5.42 4.57 -6.01
CA ALA A 29 6.05 3.86 -7.11
C ALA A 29 7.57 3.97 -7.05
N ASP A 30 8.28 2.86 -7.25
CA ASP A 30 9.74 2.86 -7.33
C ASP A 30 10.23 3.72 -8.50
N ASP A 31 9.49 3.74 -9.61
CA ASP A 31 9.79 4.59 -10.76
C ASP A 31 8.68 5.63 -10.95
N PRO A 32 8.87 6.86 -10.47
CA PRO A 32 7.85 7.90 -10.59
C PRO A 32 7.76 8.52 -12.00
N GLN A 33 8.58 8.10 -12.95
CA GLN A 33 8.52 8.59 -14.31
C GLN A 33 7.40 7.94 -15.13
N GLN A 34 6.80 6.86 -14.61
CA GLN A 34 5.63 6.26 -15.22
C GLN A 34 4.41 7.18 -15.08
N ASP A 35 3.41 6.99 -15.96
CA ASP A 35 2.12 7.67 -15.81
C ASP A 35 1.37 7.11 -14.59
N VAL A 36 0.16 7.63 -14.31
CA VAL A 36 -0.60 7.21 -13.13
C VAL A 36 -0.90 5.71 -13.16
N ALA A 37 -1.28 5.16 -14.31
CA ALA A 37 -1.57 3.72 -14.43
C ALA A 37 -0.32 2.90 -14.14
N GLY A 38 0.83 3.31 -14.68
CA GLY A 38 2.11 2.63 -14.40
C GLY A 38 2.51 2.72 -12.94
N GLN A 39 2.30 3.88 -12.30
CA GLN A 39 2.59 4.03 -10.88
C GLN A 39 1.68 3.16 -10.02
N VAL A 40 0.38 3.12 -10.31
CA VAL A 40 -0.56 2.27 -9.58
C VAL A 40 -0.15 0.80 -9.73
N ALA A 41 0.16 0.35 -10.94
CA ALA A 41 0.58 -1.03 -11.18
C ALA A 41 1.81 -1.40 -10.36
N GLN A 42 2.80 -0.51 -10.28
CA GLN A 42 3.99 -0.72 -9.45
C GLN A 42 3.63 -0.85 -7.98
N ILE A 43 2.80 0.06 -7.48
CA ILE A 43 2.40 0.05 -6.06
C ILE A 43 1.67 -1.23 -5.71
N LEU A 44 0.75 -1.70 -6.56
CA LEU A 44 0.02 -2.94 -6.31
C LEU A 44 0.97 -4.14 -6.25
N ALA A 45 1.96 -4.20 -7.13
CA ALA A 45 2.98 -5.25 -7.09
C ALA A 45 3.86 -5.14 -5.84
N GLN A 46 4.20 -3.93 -5.44
CA GLN A 46 4.98 -3.68 -4.22
C GLN A 46 4.20 -4.09 -2.96
N ILE A 47 2.89 -3.84 -2.92
CA ILE A 47 2.03 -4.29 -1.83
C ILE A 47 2.06 -5.81 -1.73
N ASP A 48 1.94 -6.54 -2.85
CA ASP A 48 2.02 -7.99 -2.86
C ASP A 48 3.34 -8.48 -2.25
N ALA A 49 4.46 -7.84 -2.61
CA ALA A 49 5.76 -8.20 -2.08
C ALA A 49 5.88 -7.95 -0.58
N ARG A 50 5.33 -6.83 -0.08
CA ARG A 50 5.32 -6.54 1.35
C ARG A 50 4.47 -7.54 2.12
N LEU A 51 3.27 -7.83 1.63
CA LEU A 51 2.37 -8.80 2.28
C LEU A 51 3.05 -10.16 2.44
N ALA A 52 3.80 -10.60 1.42
CA ALA A 52 4.51 -11.87 1.47
C ALA A 52 5.56 -11.93 2.59
N LEU A 53 6.14 -10.79 3.00
CA LEU A 53 7.15 -10.75 4.06
C LEU A 53 6.62 -11.28 5.40
N PHE A 54 5.32 -11.12 5.65
CA PHE A 54 4.71 -11.54 6.92
C PHE A 54 3.57 -12.55 6.71
N GLY A 55 3.67 -13.34 5.65
CA GLY A 55 2.80 -14.49 5.42
C GLY A 55 1.37 -14.14 5.02
N SER A 56 1.15 -12.91 4.58
CA SER A 56 -0.18 -12.42 4.23
C SER A 56 -0.37 -12.32 2.72
N ASP A 57 -1.59 -12.08 2.28
CA ASP A 57 -1.94 -11.82 0.89
C ASP A 57 -2.99 -10.73 0.80
N ARG A 58 -3.51 -10.48 -0.39
CA ARG A 58 -4.48 -9.40 -0.64
C ARG A 58 -5.76 -9.52 0.18
N LYS A 59 -6.14 -10.73 0.59
CA LYS A 59 -7.32 -10.96 1.43
C LYS A 59 -7.13 -10.46 2.84
N ASP A 60 -5.88 -10.22 3.24
CA ASP A 60 -5.54 -9.75 4.59
C ASP A 60 -5.50 -8.23 4.69
N LEU A 61 -5.77 -7.50 3.62
CA LEU A 61 -5.85 -6.05 3.65
C LEU A 61 -7.02 -5.59 4.51
N LEU A 62 -6.77 -4.67 5.44
CA LEU A 62 -7.78 -4.13 6.34
C LEU A 62 -8.23 -2.74 5.89
N GLN A 63 -7.29 -1.90 5.53
CA GLN A 63 -7.57 -0.54 5.09
C GLN A 63 -6.49 -0.06 4.13
N VAL A 64 -6.92 0.65 3.09
CA VAL A 64 -6.00 1.33 2.17
C VAL A 64 -6.49 2.75 1.97
N LEU A 65 -5.65 3.71 2.34
CA LEU A 65 -5.88 5.12 2.08
C LEU A 65 -5.09 5.49 0.83
N ILE A 66 -5.75 6.08 -0.15
CA ILE A 66 -5.15 6.40 -1.44
C ILE A 66 -5.14 7.90 -1.62
N TYR A 67 -3.96 8.45 -1.88
CA TYR A 67 -3.76 9.85 -2.18
C TYR A 67 -3.40 9.98 -3.65
N LEU A 68 -4.19 10.76 -4.40
CA LEU A 68 -3.92 11.07 -5.81
C LEU A 68 -3.49 12.53 -5.92
N ALA A 69 -2.46 12.79 -6.71
CA ALA A 69 -2.05 14.16 -7.00
C ALA A 69 -3.14 14.91 -7.77
N ASP A 70 -3.93 14.19 -8.56
CA ASP A 70 -5.07 14.72 -9.30
C ASP A 70 -6.22 13.71 -9.21
N LEU A 71 -7.34 14.13 -8.64
CA LEU A 71 -8.47 13.24 -8.42
C LEU A 71 -9.12 12.78 -9.74
N THR A 72 -8.88 13.47 -10.86
CA THR A 72 -9.33 13.02 -12.17
C THR A 72 -8.68 11.72 -12.63
N ASP A 73 -7.61 11.27 -11.96
CA ASP A 73 -6.97 9.98 -12.20
C ASP A 73 -7.72 8.81 -11.52
N GLY A 74 -8.81 9.09 -10.81
CA GLY A 74 -9.61 8.07 -10.12
C GLY A 74 -10.05 6.91 -11.01
N PRO A 75 -10.60 7.15 -12.21
CA PRO A 75 -10.99 6.05 -13.08
C PRO A 75 -9.85 5.12 -13.48
N ALA A 76 -8.66 5.65 -13.75
CA ALA A 76 -7.49 4.83 -14.06
C ALA A 76 -7.06 3.97 -12.87
N LEU A 77 -7.08 4.54 -11.66
CA LEU A 77 -6.83 3.83 -10.42
C LEU A 77 -7.85 2.69 -10.24
N ASN A 78 -9.13 3.00 -10.38
CA ASN A 78 -10.19 2.05 -10.11
C ASN A 78 -10.18 0.86 -11.08
N GLU A 79 -9.82 1.07 -12.33
CA GLU A 79 -9.70 -0.01 -13.29
C GLU A 79 -8.68 -1.05 -12.84
N LEU A 80 -7.51 -0.62 -12.40
CA LEU A 80 -6.45 -1.52 -11.92
C LEU A 80 -6.81 -2.13 -10.57
N TRP A 81 -7.37 -1.34 -9.67
CA TRP A 81 -7.78 -1.77 -8.35
C TRP A 81 -8.85 -2.87 -8.43
N ASP A 82 -9.87 -2.68 -9.25
CA ASP A 82 -10.98 -3.62 -9.38
C ASP A 82 -10.52 -5.00 -9.89
N ASN A 83 -9.47 -5.01 -10.72
CA ASN A 83 -8.89 -6.26 -11.22
C ASN A 83 -7.91 -6.91 -10.23
N TRP A 84 -7.43 -6.15 -9.24
CA TRP A 84 -6.40 -6.63 -8.31
C TRP A 84 -6.99 -7.11 -6.99
N VAL A 85 -7.98 -6.40 -6.45
CA VAL A 85 -8.57 -6.75 -5.16
C VAL A 85 -9.42 -8.01 -5.29
N PRO A 86 -9.26 -9.01 -4.37
CA PRO A 86 -10.07 -10.22 -4.44
C PRO A 86 -11.55 -9.91 -4.17
N GLU A 87 -12.41 -10.45 -5.01
CA GLU A 87 -13.86 -10.27 -4.84
C GLU A 87 -14.30 -10.74 -3.46
N GLY A 88 -15.10 -9.94 -2.80
CA GLY A 88 -15.59 -10.23 -1.45
C GLY A 88 -14.61 -9.91 -0.34
N HIS A 89 -13.40 -9.41 -0.66
CA HIS A 89 -12.34 -9.16 0.32
C HIS A 89 -11.76 -7.74 0.23
N ALA A 90 -12.52 -6.80 -0.34
CA ALA A 90 -12.04 -5.42 -0.44
C ALA A 90 -11.81 -4.81 0.95
N PRO A 91 -10.70 -4.13 1.16
CA PRO A 91 -10.46 -3.41 2.42
C PRO A 91 -11.34 -2.16 2.54
N ALA A 92 -11.42 -1.61 3.73
CA ALA A 92 -11.93 -0.26 3.88
C ALA A 92 -11.03 0.68 3.06
N ARG A 93 -11.62 1.58 2.25
CA ARG A 93 -10.83 2.40 1.32
C ARG A 93 -11.32 3.84 1.32
N ALA A 94 -10.36 4.77 1.29
CA ALA A 94 -10.63 6.17 0.99
C ALA A 94 -9.67 6.62 -0.12
N CYS A 95 -10.13 7.52 -0.97
CA CYS A 95 -9.32 8.12 -2.02
C CYS A 95 -9.54 9.62 -2.02
N VAL A 96 -8.46 10.38 -1.82
CA VAL A 96 -8.51 11.83 -1.73
C VAL A 96 -7.40 12.44 -2.58
N GLN A 97 -7.57 13.71 -2.94
CA GLN A 97 -6.53 14.46 -3.61
C GLN A 97 -5.59 15.09 -2.58
N ALA A 98 -4.30 15.01 -2.82
CA ALA A 98 -3.30 15.60 -1.95
C ALA A 98 -2.09 16.04 -2.78
N ALA A 99 -1.39 17.06 -2.30
CA ALA A 99 -0.11 17.41 -2.88
C ALA A 99 0.91 16.36 -2.49
N LEU A 100 1.56 15.78 -3.50
CA LEU A 100 2.59 14.75 -3.32
C LEU A 100 3.95 15.31 -3.75
N SER A 101 5.02 14.57 -3.43
CA SER A 101 6.35 14.94 -3.89
C SER A 101 6.40 14.98 -5.43
N PRO A 102 7.25 15.85 -6.02
CA PRO A 102 7.30 16.01 -7.47
C PRO A 102 7.47 14.67 -8.20
N GLY A 103 6.65 14.45 -9.23
CA GLY A 103 6.67 13.26 -10.06
C GLY A 103 5.77 12.13 -9.56
N TYR A 104 5.40 12.13 -8.29
CA TYR A 104 4.52 11.10 -7.74
C TYR A 104 3.07 11.46 -8.00
N ARG A 105 2.33 10.51 -8.58
CA ARG A 105 0.91 10.68 -8.94
C ARG A 105 -0.01 10.00 -7.94
N VAL A 106 0.51 9.04 -7.17
CA VAL A 106 -0.29 8.25 -6.23
C VAL A 106 0.59 7.79 -5.08
N GLU A 107 -0.01 7.75 -3.87
CA GLU A 107 0.59 7.20 -2.67
C GLU A 107 -0.48 6.41 -1.93
N MET A 108 -0.12 5.23 -1.41
CA MET A 108 -1.06 4.40 -0.67
C MET A 108 -0.54 4.13 0.73
N VAL A 109 -1.44 4.23 1.71
CA VAL A 109 -1.17 3.91 3.12
C VAL A 109 -1.95 2.64 3.45
N ILE A 110 -1.25 1.59 3.84
CA ILE A 110 -1.81 0.25 3.95
C ILE A 110 -1.78 -0.25 5.39
N THR A 111 -2.90 -0.83 5.82
CA THR A 111 -3.01 -1.59 7.06
C THR A 111 -3.49 -2.99 6.70
N ALA A 112 -2.79 -4.02 7.20
CA ALA A 112 -3.08 -5.40 6.88
C ALA A 112 -2.96 -6.30 8.11
N ALA A 113 -3.66 -7.42 8.11
CA ALA A 113 -3.43 -8.46 9.10
C ALA A 113 -2.10 -9.16 8.77
N ALA A 114 -1.22 -9.25 9.76
CA ALA A 114 0.03 -9.97 9.62
C ALA A 114 -0.17 -11.39 10.15
N ARG A 115 0.06 -12.37 9.28
CA ARG A 115 -0.16 -13.78 9.65
C ARG A 115 0.99 -14.36 10.42
N ARG A 116 2.19 -13.78 10.27
CA ARG A 116 3.39 -14.14 11.02
C ARG A 116 4.33 -12.96 11.09
N SER A 117 5.36 -13.06 11.94
CA SER A 117 6.43 -12.06 11.99
C SER A 117 7.20 -12.02 10.68
N GLY A 118 7.63 -10.82 10.28
CA GLY A 118 8.41 -10.60 9.06
C GLY A 118 9.92 -10.76 9.25
N GLY A 119 10.33 -11.18 10.43
CA GLY A 119 11.74 -11.34 10.78
C GLY A 119 12.36 -12.64 10.33
#